data_5abd186f405b9187c17479b6affefdf2
#
_entry.id   5abd186f405b9187c17479b6affefdf2
#
_cell.length_a   1.000
_cell.length_b   1.000
_cell.length_c   1.000
_cell.angle_alpha   90.00
_cell.angle_beta   90.00
_cell.angle_gamma   90.00
#
_symmetry.space_group_name_H-M   'P 1'
#
loop_
_entity.id
_entity.type
_entity.pdbx_description
1 polymer ?
#
loop_
_entity_poly.entity_id
_entity_poly.type
_entity_poly.pdbx_seq_one_letter_code
_entity_poly.pdbx_strand_id
1 'polypeptide(L)'
;MSEERNANEKRYESAANTIITIRCLTEAAMMVACAQILSYIKLLELPNGGSLTPAMFPMIFFAVRWGLKPGLLAGFTFGLLQLIFDGAYAWGWQSMLLDYLVAFTPLGLAGLFKGRKWGIFAGTVVGCFCRFVVHYISGVTIYKILEPTELMGTTFSNPGFYSLVYNGSYMLPNTILALAIAALLYVPLKKYMLAQDLPQ
;
A
#
# COMPACT_ATOMS: atom_id res chain seq x y z
N MET A 1 -25.03 -38.69 -19.81
CA MET A 1 -25.85 -37.69 -19.08
C MET A 1 -25.18 -37.17 -17.82
N SER A 2 -24.59 -37.98 -16.92
CA SER A 2 -23.83 -37.50 -15.73
C SER A 2 -22.47 -36.88 -16.08
N GLU A 3 -21.73 -37.45 -17.03
CA GLU A 3 -20.44 -36.95 -17.47
C GLU A 3 -20.52 -35.62 -18.23
N GLU A 4 -21.49 -35.45 -19.09
CA GLU A 4 -21.74 -34.20 -19.81
C GLU A 4 -22.15 -33.06 -18.87
N ARG A 5 -22.93 -33.35 -17.82
CA ARG A 5 -23.31 -32.38 -16.80
C ARG A 5 -22.08 -31.93 -16.01
N ASN A 6 -21.23 -32.87 -15.62
CA ASN A 6 -20.00 -32.60 -14.89
C ASN A 6 -18.98 -31.78 -15.73
N ALA A 7 -18.89 -32.07 -17.03
CA ALA A 7 -18.04 -31.33 -17.97
C ALA A 7 -18.54 -29.89 -18.16
N ASN A 8 -19.86 -29.68 -18.25
CA ASN A 8 -20.46 -28.38 -18.35
C ASN A 8 -20.26 -27.56 -17.06
N GLU A 9 -20.49 -28.15 -15.87
CA GLU A 9 -20.23 -27.48 -14.58
C GLU A 9 -18.79 -26.99 -14.48
N LYS A 10 -17.78 -27.84 -14.78
CA LYS A 10 -16.36 -27.44 -14.79
C LYS A 10 -16.06 -26.32 -15.78
N ARG A 11 -16.73 -26.30 -16.92
CA ARG A 11 -16.59 -25.26 -17.94
C ARG A 11 -17.15 -23.91 -17.46
N TYR A 12 -18.30 -23.92 -16.78
CA TYR A 12 -18.89 -22.72 -16.17
C TYR A 12 -18.02 -22.19 -15.02
N GLU A 13 -17.51 -23.07 -14.15
CA GLU A 13 -16.60 -22.66 -13.06
C GLU A 13 -15.29 -22.06 -13.60
N SER A 14 -14.71 -22.66 -14.64
CA SER A 14 -13.51 -22.14 -15.29
C SER A 14 -13.75 -20.75 -15.91
N ALA A 15 -14.89 -20.56 -16.60
CA ALA A 15 -15.24 -19.27 -17.18
C ALA A 15 -15.48 -18.20 -16.10
N ALA A 16 -16.19 -18.55 -15.02
CA ALA A 16 -16.43 -17.65 -13.89
C ALA A 16 -15.12 -17.22 -13.20
N ASN A 17 -14.21 -18.16 -12.96
CA ASN A 17 -12.89 -17.88 -12.39
C ASN A 17 -12.06 -16.96 -13.31
N THR A 18 -12.13 -17.14 -14.62
CA THR A 18 -11.45 -16.28 -15.60
C THR A 18 -11.98 -14.84 -15.54
N ILE A 19 -13.31 -14.67 -15.48
CA ILE A 19 -13.93 -13.33 -15.38
C ILE A 19 -13.52 -12.63 -14.09
N ILE A 20 -13.50 -13.36 -12.95
CA ILE A 20 -13.07 -12.82 -11.66
C ILE A 20 -11.61 -12.37 -11.74
N THR A 21 -10.74 -13.16 -12.36
CA THR A 21 -9.32 -12.84 -12.52
C THR A 21 -9.13 -11.58 -13.38
N ILE A 22 -9.83 -11.46 -14.51
CA ILE A 22 -9.77 -10.26 -15.38
C ILE A 22 -10.25 -9.02 -14.62
N ARG A 23 -11.37 -9.12 -13.90
CA ARG A 23 -11.89 -8.03 -13.08
C ARG A 23 -10.88 -7.59 -12.01
N CYS A 24 -10.26 -8.53 -11.32
CA CYS A 24 -9.23 -8.24 -10.32
C CYS A 24 -8.05 -7.48 -10.93
N LEU A 25 -7.55 -7.94 -12.08
CA LEU A 25 -6.44 -7.29 -12.77
C LEU A 25 -6.78 -5.87 -13.26
N THR A 26 -7.98 -5.68 -13.79
CA THR A 26 -8.45 -4.36 -14.25
C THR A 26 -8.60 -3.41 -13.06
N GLU A 27 -9.22 -3.85 -11.97
CA GLU A 27 -9.34 -3.03 -10.76
C GLU A 27 -7.96 -2.75 -10.13
N ALA A 28 -7.03 -3.71 -10.13
CA ALA A 28 -5.65 -3.50 -9.69
C ALA A 28 -4.96 -2.41 -10.49
N ALA A 29 -5.02 -2.49 -11.83
CA ALA A 29 -4.40 -1.51 -12.72
C ALA A 29 -4.98 -0.10 -12.49
N MET A 30 -6.30 0.03 -12.35
CA MET A 30 -6.95 1.31 -12.06
C MET A 30 -6.54 1.87 -10.69
N MET A 31 -6.47 1.02 -9.65
CA MET A 31 -6.11 1.47 -8.31
C MET A 31 -4.63 1.85 -8.21
N VAL A 32 -3.74 1.11 -8.88
CA VAL A 32 -2.32 1.45 -8.98
C VAL A 32 -2.13 2.79 -9.74
N ALA A 33 -2.82 2.98 -10.86
CA ALA A 33 -2.79 4.24 -11.60
C ALA A 33 -3.35 5.41 -10.77
N CYS A 34 -4.46 5.21 -10.06
CA CYS A 34 -5.03 6.19 -9.15
C CYS A 34 -4.04 6.56 -8.03
N ALA A 35 -3.41 5.57 -7.40
CA ALA A 35 -2.39 5.80 -6.38
C ALA A 35 -1.20 6.58 -6.94
N GLN A 36 -0.75 6.26 -8.16
CA GLN A 36 0.34 6.98 -8.83
C GLN A 36 -0.02 8.45 -9.08
N ILE A 37 -1.23 8.73 -9.57
CA ILE A 37 -1.69 10.10 -9.77
C ILE A 37 -1.77 10.85 -8.43
N LEU A 38 -2.32 10.21 -7.40
CA LEU A 38 -2.46 10.78 -6.07
C LEU A 38 -1.10 10.99 -5.38
N SER A 39 -0.05 10.27 -5.75
CA SER A 39 1.30 10.46 -5.19
C SER A 39 1.92 11.79 -5.60
N TYR A 40 1.49 12.37 -6.72
CA TYR A 40 1.93 13.70 -7.14
C TYR A 40 1.24 14.85 -6.37
N ILE A 41 0.15 14.56 -5.65
CA ILE A 41 -0.53 15.52 -4.79
C ILE A 41 0.17 15.51 -3.42
N LYS A 42 1.30 16.19 -3.33
CA LYS A 42 2.10 16.30 -2.10
C LYS A 42 1.54 17.44 -1.22
N LEU A 43 0.82 17.08 -0.16
CA LEU A 43 0.31 18.05 0.81
C LEU A 43 1.42 18.59 1.71
N LEU A 44 2.46 17.80 1.93
CA LEU A 44 3.69 18.14 2.63
C LEU A 44 4.82 17.31 2.02
N GLU A 45 5.99 17.93 1.85
CA GLU A 45 7.21 17.23 1.40
C GLU A 45 8.33 17.56 2.39
N LEU A 46 8.99 16.50 2.88
CA LEU A 46 10.14 16.60 3.77
C LEU A 46 11.44 16.48 2.97
N PRO A 47 12.53 17.07 3.46
CA PRO A 47 13.86 16.76 2.95
C PRO A 47 14.06 15.23 2.91
N ASN A 48 14.76 14.71 1.92
CA ASN A 48 15.01 13.26 1.73
C ASN A 48 13.80 12.43 1.29
N GLY A 49 12.74 13.05 0.72
CA GLY A 49 11.69 12.37 -0.03
C GLY A 49 10.45 11.91 0.77
N GLY A 50 10.44 12.08 2.09
CA GLY A 50 9.24 11.82 2.89
C GLY A 50 8.10 12.76 2.49
N SER A 51 6.92 12.25 2.15
CA SER A 51 5.80 13.08 1.70
C SER A 51 4.46 12.63 2.27
N LEU A 52 3.57 13.61 2.47
CA LEU A 52 2.17 13.39 2.86
C LEU A 52 1.30 13.40 1.60
N THR A 53 0.77 12.26 1.22
CA THR A 53 -0.04 12.08 0.01
C THR A 53 -1.23 11.16 0.26
N PRO A 54 -2.34 11.28 -0.48
CA PRO A 54 -3.47 10.37 -0.38
C PRO A 54 -3.24 9.00 -1.08
N ALA A 55 -2.07 8.76 -1.63
CA ALA A 55 -1.74 7.62 -2.50
C ALA A 55 -1.90 6.23 -1.84
N MET A 56 -1.79 6.13 -0.51
CA MET A 56 -1.91 4.84 0.19
C MET A 56 -3.34 4.28 0.19
N PHE A 57 -4.35 5.16 0.17
CA PHE A 57 -5.74 4.73 0.27
C PHE A 57 -6.20 3.79 -0.85
N PRO A 58 -5.96 4.07 -2.15
CA PRO A 58 -6.34 3.15 -3.23
C PRO A 58 -5.74 1.74 -3.06
N MET A 59 -4.49 1.63 -2.60
CA MET A 59 -3.82 0.35 -2.38
C MET A 59 -4.48 -0.44 -1.25
N ILE A 60 -4.75 0.23 -0.13
CA ILE A 60 -5.42 -0.36 1.03
C ILE A 60 -6.86 -0.78 0.66
N PHE A 61 -7.60 0.08 -0.04
CA PHE A 61 -8.94 -0.21 -0.53
C PHE A 61 -8.96 -1.47 -1.41
N PHE A 62 -8.06 -1.54 -2.39
CA PHE A 62 -7.93 -2.70 -3.26
C PHE A 62 -7.62 -3.98 -2.48
N ALA A 63 -6.67 -3.91 -1.53
CA ALA A 63 -6.27 -5.05 -0.73
C ALA A 63 -7.43 -5.57 0.15
N VAL A 64 -8.15 -4.68 0.84
CA VAL A 64 -9.32 -5.06 1.67
C VAL A 64 -10.42 -5.68 0.82
N ARG A 65 -10.58 -5.25 -0.42
CA ARG A 65 -11.57 -5.77 -1.35
C ARG A 65 -11.19 -7.14 -1.94
N TRP A 66 -9.98 -7.29 -2.45
CA TRP A 66 -9.55 -8.48 -3.18
C TRP A 66 -8.79 -9.50 -2.33
N GLY A 67 -8.28 -9.08 -1.18
CA GLY A 67 -7.57 -9.94 -0.23
C GLY A 67 -6.04 -9.82 -0.32
N LEU A 68 -5.37 -10.65 0.48
CA LEU A 68 -3.94 -10.56 0.73
C LEU A 68 -3.06 -10.67 -0.51
N LYS A 69 -3.20 -11.76 -1.29
CA LYS A 69 -2.30 -12.02 -2.43
C LYS A 69 -2.40 -10.95 -3.51
N PRO A 70 -3.60 -10.58 -4.02
CA PRO A 70 -3.73 -9.48 -4.97
C PRO A 70 -3.26 -8.15 -4.39
N GLY A 71 -3.53 -7.89 -3.10
CA GLY A 71 -3.12 -6.68 -2.41
C GLY A 71 -1.60 -6.52 -2.34
N LEU A 72 -0.87 -7.59 -1.98
CA LEU A 72 0.61 -7.59 -1.95
C LEU A 72 1.19 -7.34 -3.35
N LEU A 73 0.63 -7.99 -4.37
CA LEU A 73 1.08 -7.79 -5.76
C LEU A 73 0.84 -6.36 -6.25
N ALA A 74 -0.34 -5.79 -5.96
CA ALA A 74 -0.64 -4.41 -6.31
C ALA A 74 0.27 -3.41 -5.58
N GLY A 75 0.52 -3.64 -4.27
CA GLY A 75 1.46 -2.84 -3.48
C GLY A 75 2.89 -2.89 -4.03
N PHE A 76 3.36 -4.08 -4.40
CA PHE A 76 4.65 -4.26 -5.06
C PHE A 76 4.72 -3.52 -6.41
N THR A 77 3.68 -3.67 -7.25
CA THR A 77 3.60 -2.98 -8.54
C THR A 77 3.60 -1.46 -8.37
N PHE A 78 2.86 -0.94 -7.39
CA PHE A 78 2.88 0.49 -7.08
C PHE A 78 4.26 0.94 -6.60
N GLY A 79 4.93 0.16 -5.74
CA GLY A 79 6.31 0.43 -5.32
C GLY A 79 7.29 0.48 -6.47
N LEU A 80 7.14 -0.40 -7.47
CA LEU A 80 7.94 -0.39 -8.69
C LEU A 80 7.72 0.88 -9.52
N LEU A 81 6.46 1.33 -9.67
CA LEU A 81 6.17 2.60 -10.35
C LEU A 81 6.75 3.79 -9.59
N GLN A 82 6.63 3.81 -8.26
CA GLN A 82 7.25 4.86 -7.43
C GLN A 82 8.76 4.90 -7.62
N LEU A 83 9.44 3.74 -7.71
CA LEU A 83 10.87 3.68 -7.99
C LEU A 83 11.20 4.27 -9.38
N ILE A 84 10.39 3.99 -10.38
CA ILE A 84 10.62 4.48 -11.75
C ILE A 84 10.40 6.00 -11.86
N PHE A 85 9.35 6.51 -11.21
CA PHE A 85 8.93 7.91 -11.37
C PHE A 85 9.49 8.85 -10.29
N ASP A 86 9.78 8.35 -9.08
CA ASP A 86 10.19 9.14 -7.92
C ASP A 86 11.54 8.66 -7.31
N GLY A 87 12.20 7.70 -7.94
CA GLY A 87 13.42 7.06 -7.44
C GLY A 87 14.65 7.95 -7.34
N ALA A 88 14.56 9.22 -7.74
CA ALA A 88 15.65 10.21 -7.63
C ALA A 88 16.10 10.47 -6.18
N TYR A 89 15.29 10.16 -5.19
CA TYR A 89 15.58 10.30 -3.76
C TYR A 89 16.22 9.06 -3.13
N ALA A 90 16.55 8.05 -3.91
CA ALA A 90 17.19 6.85 -3.38
C ALA A 90 18.68 7.07 -3.12
N TRP A 91 19.11 6.78 -1.88
CA TRP A 91 20.49 6.94 -1.42
C TRP A 91 21.36 5.70 -1.69
N GLY A 92 21.03 4.92 -2.69
CA GLY A 92 21.72 3.71 -3.10
C GLY A 92 20.75 2.54 -3.33
N TRP A 93 21.29 1.39 -3.76
CA TRP A 93 20.48 0.23 -4.12
C TRP A 93 19.65 -0.33 -2.93
N GLN A 94 20.16 -0.21 -1.70
CA GLN A 94 19.43 -0.62 -0.49
C GLN A 94 18.16 0.23 -0.29
N SER A 95 18.29 1.56 -0.43
CA SER A 95 17.15 2.48 -0.36
C SER A 95 16.17 2.22 -1.50
N MET A 96 16.65 1.99 -2.72
CA MET A 96 15.80 1.65 -3.86
C MET A 96 14.93 0.43 -3.58
N LEU A 97 15.48 -0.62 -2.99
CA LEU A 97 14.75 -1.84 -2.66
C LEU A 97 13.82 -1.62 -1.46
N LEU A 98 14.35 -1.10 -0.35
CA LEU A 98 13.61 -0.99 0.91
C LEU A 98 12.53 0.08 0.85
N ASP A 99 12.86 1.31 0.43
CA ASP A 99 11.93 2.45 0.51
C ASP A 99 10.86 2.46 -0.59
N TYR A 100 11.12 1.75 -1.70
CA TYR A 100 10.17 1.67 -2.80
C TYR A 100 9.52 0.28 -2.86
N LEU A 101 10.23 -0.77 -3.25
CA LEU A 101 9.62 -2.07 -3.50
C LEU A 101 9.06 -2.69 -2.20
N VAL A 102 9.93 -2.82 -1.18
CA VAL A 102 9.56 -3.49 0.07
C VAL A 102 8.58 -2.64 0.88
N ALA A 103 8.72 -1.31 0.92
CA ALA A 103 7.88 -0.46 1.76
C ALA A 103 6.42 -0.37 1.29
N PHE A 104 6.16 -0.41 -0.01
CA PHE A 104 4.78 -0.34 -0.52
C PHE A 104 4.05 -1.68 -0.51
N THR A 105 4.77 -2.80 -0.61
CA THR A 105 4.20 -4.15 -0.58
C THR A 105 3.34 -4.42 0.66
N PRO A 106 3.75 -4.06 1.91
CA PRO A 106 2.98 -4.29 3.12
C PRO A 106 1.61 -3.61 3.17
N LEU A 107 1.32 -2.61 2.32
CA LEU A 107 -0.03 -2.06 2.22
C LEU A 107 -1.05 -3.16 1.84
N GLY A 108 -0.59 -4.19 1.12
CA GLY A 108 -1.38 -5.37 0.78
C GLY A 108 -1.80 -6.23 1.97
N LEU A 109 -1.13 -6.11 3.14
CA LEU A 109 -1.53 -6.78 4.39
C LEU A 109 -2.92 -6.36 4.87
N ALA A 110 -3.40 -5.20 4.43
CA ALA A 110 -4.79 -4.80 4.64
C ALA A 110 -5.79 -5.86 4.12
N GLY A 111 -5.40 -6.66 3.14
CA GLY A 111 -6.19 -7.76 2.60
C GLY A 111 -6.50 -8.91 3.58
N LEU A 112 -5.80 -8.99 4.72
CA LEU A 112 -6.14 -9.91 5.83
C LEU A 112 -7.51 -9.60 6.45
N PHE A 113 -8.01 -8.40 6.25
CA PHE A 113 -9.28 -7.92 6.79
C PHE A 113 -10.41 -7.90 5.75
N LYS A 114 -10.24 -8.59 4.61
CA LYS A 114 -11.26 -8.71 3.56
C LYS A 114 -12.60 -9.14 4.13
N GLY A 115 -13.67 -8.47 3.71
CA GLY A 115 -15.06 -8.79 4.07
C GLY A 115 -15.48 -8.42 5.51
N ARG A 116 -14.58 -7.89 6.34
CA ARG A 116 -14.89 -7.49 7.72
C ARG A 116 -15.45 -6.07 7.77
N LYS A 117 -16.46 -5.83 8.62
CA LYS A 117 -17.10 -4.50 8.79
C LYS A 117 -16.10 -3.36 9.00
N TRP A 118 -15.09 -3.59 9.83
CA TRP A 118 -14.04 -2.61 10.15
C TRP A 118 -12.72 -2.88 9.40
N GLY A 119 -12.81 -3.73 8.37
CA GLY A 119 -11.61 -4.21 7.66
C GLY A 119 -10.79 -3.09 7.04
N ILE A 120 -11.44 -2.05 6.49
CA ILE A 120 -10.73 -0.92 5.89
C ILE A 120 -9.92 -0.15 6.94
N PHE A 121 -10.46 0.07 8.15
CA PHE A 121 -9.77 0.81 9.21
C PHE A 121 -8.63 -0.02 9.80
N ALA A 122 -8.90 -1.27 10.20
CA ALA A 122 -7.87 -2.17 10.71
C ALA A 122 -6.78 -2.44 9.68
N GLY A 123 -7.17 -2.64 8.41
CA GLY A 123 -6.24 -2.82 7.29
C GLY A 123 -5.37 -1.59 7.06
N THR A 124 -5.93 -0.38 7.17
CA THR A 124 -5.16 0.87 7.07
C THR A 124 -4.09 0.93 8.16
N VAL A 125 -4.46 0.69 9.42
CA VAL A 125 -3.50 0.74 10.53
C VAL A 125 -2.39 -0.29 10.34
N VAL A 126 -2.74 -1.54 10.04
CA VAL A 126 -1.76 -2.63 9.88
C VAL A 126 -0.87 -2.39 8.66
N GLY A 127 -1.43 -2.04 7.49
CA GLY A 127 -0.65 -1.79 6.28
C GLY A 127 0.31 -0.61 6.44
N CYS A 128 -0.15 0.50 7.01
CA CYS A 128 0.67 1.69 7.26
C CYS A 128 1.74 1.44 8.32
N PHE A 129 1.41 0.71 9.39
CA PHE A 129 2.38 0.35 10.43
C PHE A 129 3.49 -0.55 9.86
N CYS A 130 3.15 -1.57 9.09
CA CYS A 130 4.15 -2.43 8.47
C CYS A 130 5.02 -1.66 7.47
N ARG A 131 4.45 -0.73 6.71
CA ARG A 131 5.21 0.18 5.86
C ARG A 131 6.15 1.05 6.68
N PHE A 132 5.69 1.63 7.79
CA PHE A 132 6.53 2.40 8.70
C PHE A 132 7.71 1.58 9.22
N VAL A 133 7.51 0.30 9.61
CA VAL A 133 8.59 -0.59 10.06
C VAL A 133 9.65 -0.77 8.97
N VAL A 134 9.24 -0.95 7.71
CA VAL A 134 10.19 -1.07 6.59
C VAL A 134 11.00 0.21 6.43
N HIS A 135 10.35 1.38 6.41
CA HIS A 135 11.06 2.68 6.32
C HIS A 135 11.96 2.93 7.53
N TYR A 136 11.56 2.50 8.72
CA TYR A 136 12.40 2.57 9.91
C TYR A 136 13.68 1.75 9.75
N ILE A 137 13.57 0.50 9.28
CA ILE A 137 14.71 -0.38 9.03
C ILE A 137 15.62 0.21 7.94
N SER A 138 15.02 0.71 6.85
CA SER A 138 15.76 1.38 5.78
C SER A 138 16.53 2.58 6.32
N GLY A 139 15.87 3.46 7.06
CA GLY A 139 16.51 4.65 7.65
C GLY A 139 17.67 4.29 8.57
N VAL A 140 17.51 3.33 9.47
CA VAL A 140 18.60 2.88 10.35
C VAL A 140 19.79 2.34 9.55
N THR A 141 19.53 1.61 8.47
CA THR A 141 20.57 1.02 7.64
C THR A 141 21.35 2.09 6.86
N ILE A 142 20.64 3.04 6.28
CA ILE A 142 21.21 4.12 5.46
C ILE A 142 21.99 5.10 6.34
N TYR A 143 21.47 5.48 7.50
CA TYR A 143 22.10 6.46 8.39
C TYR A 143 23.37 5.95 9.09
N LYS A 144 23.57 4.65 9.19
CA LYS A 144 24.89 4.11 9.59
C LYS A 144 26.01 4.44 8.59
N ILE A 145 25.64 4.81 7.36
CA ILE A 145 26.58 5.09 6.27
C ILE A 145 26.81 6.60 6.12
N LEU A 146 25.88 7.45 6.55
CA LEU A 146 25.82 8.89 6.25
C LEU A 146 25.85 9.81 7.50
N GLU A 147 26.56 9.44 8.56
CA GLU A 147 26.67 10.26 9.80
C GLU A 147 27.26 11.67 9.54
N PRO A 148 26.87 12.67 10.36
CA PRO A 148 25.72 12.87 11.24
C PRO A 148 24.52 13.48 10.49
N THR A 149 23.29 13.15 10.90
CA THR A 149 22.05 13.55 10.22
C THR A 149 21.35 14.66 10.95
N GLU A 150 21.07 15.75 10.24
CA GLU A 150 20.28 16.87 10.74
C GLU A 150 18.82 16.78 10.25
N LEU A 151 17.88 17.01 11.17
CA LEU A 151 16.47 17.18 10.85
C LEU A 151 15.94 18.44 11.54
N MET A 152 15.43 19.37 10.77
CA MET A 152 14.88 20.65 11.27
C MET A 152 15.84 21.38 12.22
N GLY A 153 17.14 21.41 11.89
CA GLY A 153 18.17 22.08 12.70
C GLY A 153 18.60 21.34 13.96
N THR A 154 18.15 20.10 14.15
CA THR A 154 18.59 19.22 15.26
C THR A 154 19.46 18.10 14.73
N THR A 155 20.66 17.96 15.28
CA THR A 155 21.59 16.88 14.94
C THR A 155 21.30 15.66 15.79
N PHE A 156 21.11 14.51 15.14
CA PHE A 156 20.86 13.23 15.79
C PHE A 156 22.12 12.38 15.75
N SER A 157 22.59 11.95 16.91
CA SER A 157 23.72 11.03 17.03
C SER A 157 23.31 9.54 17.01
N ASN A 158 22.00 9.24 17.15
CA ASN A 158 21.48 7.88 17.13
C ASN A 158 20.67 7.63 15.85
N PRO A 159 21.13 6.78 14.91
CA PRO A 159 20.42 6.48 13.66
C PRO A 159 19.00 5.95 13.87
N GLY A 160 18.79 5.12 14.91
CA GLY A 160 17.48 4.57 15.22
C GLY A 160 16.49 5.65 15.66
N PHE A 161 16.93 6.58 16.52
CA PHE A 161 16.08 7.68 16.98
C PHE A 161 15.77 8.66 15.83
N TYR A 162 16.76 8.97 15.01
CA TYR A 162 16.54 9.77 13.80
C TYR A 162 15.50 9.12 12.88
N SER A 163 15.68 7.85 12.53
CA SER A 163 14.77 7.11 11.64
C SER A 163 13.34 7.04 12.20
N LEU A 164 13.22 6.85 13.52
CA LEU A 164 11.92 6.86 14.20
C LEU A 164 11.20 8.22 14.05
N VAL A 165 11.90 9.30 14.34
CA VAL A 165 11.35 10.66 14.30
C VAL A 165 11.05 11.06 12.85
N TYR A 166 12.00 10.86 11.94
CA TYR A 166 11.84 11.21 10.54
C TYR A 166 10.67 10.45 9.89
N ASN A 167 10.71 9.13 9.94
CA ASN A 167 9.65 8.33 9.31
C ASN A 167 8.30 8.48 10.04
N GLY A 168 8.31 8.65 11.36
CA GLY A 168 7.11 8.92 12.13
C GLY A 168 6.44 10.23 11.76
N SER A 169 7.23 11.27 11.45
CA SER A 169 6.72 12.63 11.18
C SER A 169 5.85 12.69 9.91
N TYR A 170 6.07 11.86 8.91
CA TYR A 170 5.22 11.80 7.71
C TYR A 170 4.32 10.57 7.64
N MET A 171 4.72 9.43 8.19
CA MET A 171 3.90 8.21 8.16
C MET A 171 2.68 8.28 9.08
N LEU A 172 2.79 8.93 10.24
CA LEU A 172 1.66 9.12 11.14
C LEU A 172 0.57 10.02 10.50
N PRO A 173 0.89 11.23 9.98
CA PRO A 173 -0.08 12.02 9.22
C PRO A 173 -0.65 11.29 7.99
N ASN A 174 0.16 10.52 7.25
CA ASN A 174 -0.32 9.70 6.14
C ASN A 174 -1.35 8.65 6.58
N THR A 175 -1.12 8.01 7.73
CA THR A 175 -2.06 7.03 8.30
C THR A 175 -3.37 7.70 8.68
N ILE A 176 -3.29 8.87 9.32
CA ILE A 176 -4.47 9.68 9.70
C ILE A 176 -5.23 10.11 8.44
N LEU A 177 -4.54 10.59 7.41
CA LEU A 177 -5.15 10.97 6.14
C LEU A 177 -5.87 9.78 5.47
N ALA A 178 -5.21 8.62 5.42
CA ALA A 178 -5.81 7.41 4.85
C ALA A 178 -7.05 6.95 5.64
N LEU A 179 -7.02 7.04 6.99
CA LEU A 179 -8.17 6.75 7.84
C LEU A 179 -9.30 7.76 7.64
N ALA A 180 -9.00 9.04 7.49
CA ALA A 180 -9.98 10.09 7.21
C ALA A 180 -10.68 9.87 5.86
N ILE A 181 -9.89 9.54 4.81
CA ILE A 181 -10.43 9.19 3.48
C ILE A 181 -11.29 7.92 3.59
N ALA A 182 -10.83 6.90 4.32
CA ALA A 182 -11.59 5.68 4.54
C ALA A 182 -12.94 5.98 5.24
N ALA A 183 -12.95 6.83 6.25
CA ALA A 183 -14.17 7.22 6.96
C ALA A 183 -15.14 8.00 6.07
N LEU A 184 -14.64 8.96 5.29
CA LEU A 184 -15.43 9.76 4.36
C LEU A 184 -16.09 8.88 3.28
N LEU A 185 -15.34 7.92 2.75
CA LEU A 185 -15.78 7.05 1.66
C LEU A 185 -16.47 5.76 2.17
N TYR A 186 -16.51 5.54 3.49
CA TYR A 186 -17.06 4.30 4.04
C TYR A 186 -18.55 4.09 3.66
N VAL A 187 -19.35 5.12 3.81
CA VAL A 187 -20.80 5.01 3.52
C VAL A 187 -21.05 4.75 2.02
N PRO A 188 -20.56 5.58 1.09
CA PRO A 188 -20.82 5.38 -0.35
C PRO A 188 -20.15 4.13 -0.92
N LEU A 189 -19.00 3.69 -0.40
CA LEU A 189 -18.24 2.56 -0.92
C LEU A 189 -18.34 1.29 -0.05
N LYS A 190 -19.22 1.27 0.96
CA LYS A 190 -19.36 0.16 1.91
C LYS A 190 -19.50 -1.20 1.24
N LYS A 191 -20.34 -1.31 0.21
CA LYS A 191 -20.54 -2.54 -0.56
C LYS A 191 -19.22 -3.09 -1.13
N TYR A 192 -18.40 -2.21 -1.67
CA TYR A 192 -17.10 -2.55 -2.26
C TYR A 192 -16.03 -2.85 -1.20
N MET A 193 -16.00 -2.07 -0.11
CA MET A 193 -15.09 -2.32 1.01
C MET A 193 -15.37 -3.65 1.72
N LEU A 194 -16.63 -4.11 1.69
CA LEU A 194 -17.04 -5.40 2.23
C LEU A 194 -16.97 -6.54 1.19
N ALA A 195 -16.52 -6.24 -0.03
CA ALA A 195 -16.45 -7.19 -1.14
C ALA A 195 -17.78 -7.93 -1.42
N GLN A 196 -18.94 -7.30 -1.12
CA GLN A 196 -20.26 -7.91 -1.24
C GLN A 196 -20.75 -8.08 -2.68
N ASP A 197 -20.08 -7.44 -3.63
CA ASP A 197 -20.36 -7.55 -5.07
C ASP A 197 -19.40 -8.55 -5.76
N LEU A 198 -18.54 -9.20 -5.01
CA LEU A 198 -17.68 -10.27 -5.49
C LEU A 198 -18.32 -11.62 -5.15
N PRO A 199 -18.15 -12.64 -6.00
CA PRO A 199 -18.54 -14.01 -5.67
C PRO A 199 -17.80 -14.49 -4.42
N GLN A 200 -18.51 -15.21 -3.57
CA GLN A 200 -17.96 -15.81 -2.36
C GLN A 200 -17.39 -17.18 -2.65
#